data_9b326a9387ed0e538b940bd4c223b00e
#
_entry.id   9b326a9387ed0e538b940bd4c223b00e
#
_cell.length_a   1.000
_cell.length_b   1.000
_cell.length_c   1.000
_cell.angle_alpha   90.00
_cell.angle_beta   90.00
_cell.angle_gamma   90.00
#
_symmetry.space_group_name_H-M   'P 1'
#
loop_
_entity.id
_entity.type
_entity.pdbx_description
1 polymer ?
#
loop_
_entity_poly.entity_id
_entity_poly.type
_entity_poly.pdbx_seq_one_letter_code
_entity_poly.pdbx_strand_id
1 'polypeptide(L)' 'AESPSWQVIQFQLIAYRPGEAPVTMKSNTRFFRNEMHRLYQSAPKGTTFVFRNIRIINMNGKTEGSGNPFFFVKS' A
#
# COMPACT_ATOMS: atom_id res chain seq x y z
N ALA A 1 20.82 8.74 14.58
CA ALA A 1 19.78 7.71 14.47
C ALA A 1 20.20 6.63 13.51
N GLU A 2 19.88 5.41 13.82
CA GLU A 2 20.22 4.30 12.95
C GLU A 2 19.23 4.18 11.82
N SER A 3 19.74 3.79 10.67
CA SER A 3 18.88 3.50 9.54
C SER A 3 18.07 2.24 9.84
N PRO A 4 16.83 2.18 9.37
CA PRO A 4 16.06 0.94 9.53
C PRO A 4 16.77 -0.21 8.82
N SER A 5 16.67 -1.39 9.40
CA SER A 5 17.29 -2.57 8.81
C SER A 5 16.53 -3.12 7.61
N TRP A 6 15.41 -2.49 7.27
CA TRP A 6 14.57 -2.90 6.14
C TRP A 6 13.85 -1.68 5.57
N GLN A 7 13.40 -1.80 4.34
CA GLN A 7 12.54 -0.79 3.73
C GLN A 7 11.58 -1.43 2.75
N VAL A 8 10.42 -0.79 2.57
CA VAL A 8 9.43 -1.24 1.61
C VAL A 8 9.90 -0.91 0.20
N ILE A 9 9.86 -1.90 -0.68
CA ILE A 9 10.26 -1.72 -2.08
C ILE A 9 9.10 -1.96 -3.05
N GLN A 10 7.99 -2.51 -2.58
CA GLN A 10 6.84 -2.80 -3.42
C GLN A 10 5.61 -3.00 -2.54
N PHE A 11 4.44 -2.59 -3.04
CA PHE A 11 3.17 -2.90 -2.38
C PHE A 11 2.02 -2.79 -3.37
N GLN A 12 0.87 -3.36 -3.01
CA GLN A 12 -0.39 -3.19 -3.73
C GLN A 12 -1.38 -2.46 -2.85
N LEU A 13 -2.13 -1.55 -3.45
CA LEU A 13 -3.21 -0.84 -2.81
C LEU A 13 -4.52 -1.23 -3.48
N ILE A 14 -5.48 -1.66 -2.68
CA ILE A 14 -6.82 -1.99 -3.16
C ILE A 14 -7.81 -1.08 -2.46
N ALA A 15 -8.65 -0.41 -3.23
CA ALA A 15 -9.69 0.47 -2.69
C ALA A 15 -11.05 -0.19 -2.92
N TYR A 16 -11.76 -0.44 -1.82
CA TYR A 16 -13.12 -0.96 -1.85
C TYR A 16 -14.07 0.20 -1.57
N ARG A 17 -14.59 0.78 -2.64
CA ARG A 17 -15.52 1.91 -2.53
C ARG A 17 -16.95 1.41 -2.44
N PRO A 18 -17.79 2.04 -1.60
CA PRO A 18 -19.19 1.62 -1.48
C PRO A 18 -19.91 1.65 -2.83
N GLY A 19 -20.55 0.52 -3.18
CA GLY A 19 -21.32 0.41 -4.41
C GLY A 19 -20.54 0.31 -5.70
N GLU A 20 -19.21 0.17 -5.64
CA GLU A 20 -18.39 0.10 -6.83
C GLU A 20 -17.43 -1.08 -6.78
N ALA A 21 -16.94 -1.50 -7.95
CA ALA A 21 -15.96 -2.56 -8.03
C ALA A 21 -14.62 -2.11 -7.40
N PRO A 22 -13.87 -3.04 -6.80
CA PRO A 22 -12.57 -2.69 -6.22
C PRO A 22 -11.59 -2.20 -7.28
N VAL A 23 -10.76 -1.24 -6.88
CA VAL A 23 -9.69 -0.72 -7.72
C VAL A 23 -8.36 -1.16 -7.12
N THR A 24 -7.52 -1.79 -7.93
CA THR A 24 -6.21 -2.28 -7.49
C THR A 24 -5.12 -1.48 -8.19
N MET A 25 -4.16 -1.00 -7.41
CA MET A 25 -2.98 -0.31 -7.92
C MET A 25 -1.73 -0.90 -7.30
N LYS A 26 -0.63 -0.82 -8.03
CA LYS A 26 0.64 -1.38 -7.59
C LYS A 26 1.71 -0.30 -7.62
N SER A 27 2.55 -0.29 -6.59
CA SER A 27 3.73 0.57 -6.54
C SER A 27 4.98 -0.29 -6.41
N ASN A 28 6.01 0.04 -7.18
CA ASN A 28 7.32 -0.62 -7.08
C ASN A 28 8.29 0.18 -6.20
N THR A 29 7.74 1.07 -5.38
CA THR A 29 8.51 1.87 -4.43
C THR A 29 7.76 1.90 -3.11
N ARG A 30 8.34 2.57 -2.12
CA ARG A 30 7.66 2.78 -0.83
C ARG A 30 6.69 3.95 -0.87
N PHE A 31 6.61 4.66 -1.98
CA PHE A 31 5.79 5.87 -2.09
C PHE A 31 4.52 5.60 -2.89
N PHE A 32 3.48 6.36 -2.57
CA PHE A 32 2.28 6.39 -3.40
C PHE A 32 2.61 7.02 -4.74
N ARG A 33 2.06 6.40 -5.80
CA ARG A 33 2.07 7.01 -7.12
C ARG A 33 1.00 8.10 -7.18
N ASN A 34 1.09 8.98 -8.18
CA ASN A 34 0.12 10.06 -8.33
C ASN A 34 -1.31 9.54 -8.44
N GLU A 35 -1.51 8.42 -9.16
CA GLU A 35 -2.83 7.80 -9.28
C GLU A 35 -3.36 7.32 -7.93
N MET A 36 -2.49 6.85 -7.05
CA MET A 36 -2.88 6.41 -5.72
C MET A 36 -3.33 7.58 -4.86
N HIS A 37 -2.61 8.70 -4.94
CA HIS A 37 -3.01 9.92 -4.24
C HIS A 37 -4.37 10.42 -4.72
N ARG A 38 -4.59 10.41 -6.03
CA ARG A 38 -5.87 10.82 -6.62
C ARG A 38 -6.99 9.91 -6.17
N LEU A 39 -6.74 8.60 -6.18
CA LEU A 39 -7.72 7.62 -5.73
C LEU A 39 -8.12 7.88 -4.28
N TYR A 40 -7.13 8.08 -3.42
CA TYR A 40 -7.40 8.37 -2.01
C TYR A 40 -8.19 9.65 -1.83
N GLN A 41 -7.79 10.73 -2.52
CA GLN A 41 -8.45 12.02 -2.37
C GLN A 41 -9.88 12.03 -2.90
N SER A 42 -10.14 11.29 -3.98
CA SER A 42 -11.45 11.24 -4.61
C SER A 42 -12.38 10.23 -3.96
N ALA A 43 -11.86 9.34 -3.11
CA ALA A 43 -12.67 8.30 -2.51
C ALA A 43 -13.63 8.87 -1.47
N PRO A 44 -14.89 8.41 -1.44
CA PRO A 44 -15.85 8.86 -0.43
C PRO A 44 -15.54 8.28 0.96
N LYS A 45 -16.17 8.83 1.98
CA LYS A 45 -16.12 8.25 3.32
C LYS A 45 -16.61 6.80 3.27
N GLY A 46 -15.99 5.95 4.06
CA GLY A 46 -16.36 4.54 4.11
C GLY A 46 -15.59 3.67 3.13
N THR A 47 -14.75 4.27 2.28
CA THR A 47 -13.87 3.50 1.40
C THR A 47 -12.82 2.78 2.24
N THR A 48 -12.69 1.47 2.02
CA THR A 48 -11.68 0.66 2.69
C THR A 48 -10.46 0.53 1.79
N PHE A 49 -9.30 0.89 2.31
CA PHE A 49 -8.03 0.75 1.61
C PHE A 49 -7.26 -0.40 2.20
N VAL A 50 -6.85 -1.34 1.35
CA VAL A 50 -6.10 -2.53 1.78
C VAL A 50 -4.72 -2.48 1.15
N PHE A 51 -3.70 -2.66 1.97
CA PHE A 51 -2.32 -2.79 1.52
C PHE A 51 -1.92 -4.26 1.64
N ARG A 52 -1.49 -4.84 0.54
CA ARG A 52 -1.08 -6.24 0.53
C ARG A 52 0.08 -6.45 -0.42
N ASN A 53 0.62 -7.67 -0.43
CA ASN A 53 1.79 -8.03 -1.23
C ASN A 53 2.94 -7.05 -1.02
N ILE A 54 3.08 -6.61 0.23
CA ILE A 54 4.13 -5.69 0.62
C ILE A 54 5.44 -6.47 0.63
N ARG A 55 6.42 -5.98 -0.13
CA ARG A 55 7.73 -6.57 -0.15
C ARG A 55 8.72 -5.62 0.49
N ILE A 56 9.59 -6.19 1.29
CA ILE A 56 10.63 -5.42 1.97
C ILE A 56 11.99 -6.00 1.60
N ILE A 57 12.99 -5.15 1.67
CA ILE A 57 14.38 -5.57 1.52
C ILE A 57 15.07 -5.31 2.86
N ASN A 58 15.82 -6.30 3.33
CA ASN A 58 16.56 -6.14 4.58
C ASN A 58 17.94 -5.55 4.31
N MET A 59 18.68 -5.27 5.39
CA MET A 59 20.00 -4.64 5.27
C MET A 59 21.02 -5.50 4.53
N ASN A 60 20.78 -6.81 4.40
CA ASN A 60 21.66 -7.71 3.66
C ASN A 60 21.30 -7.79 2.18
N GLY A 61 20.31 -7.01 1.73
CA GLY A 61 19.89 -6.99 0.34
C GLY A 61 18.93 -8.10 -0.05
N LYS A 62 18.48 -8.91 0.90
CA LYS A 62 17.50 -9.95 0.61
C LYS A 62 16.10 -9.38 0.60
N THR A 63 15.33 -9.77 -0.42
CA THR A 63 13.91 -9.38 -0.51
C THR A 63 13.07 -10.31 0.33
N GLU A 64 12.24 -9.75 1.19
CA GLU A 64 11.33 -10.52 2.04
C GLU A 64 9.91 -10.02 1.87
N GLY A 65 8.95 -10.92 1.98
CA GLY A 65 7.56 -10.54 2.05
C GLY A 65 7.26 -10.03 3.46
N SER A 66 6.41 -9.01 3.58
CA SER A 66 6.05 -8.48 4.88
C SER A 66 5.09 -9.36 5.66
N GLY A 67 4.49 -10.32 5.02
CA GLY A 67 3.57 -11.25 5.65
C GLY A 67 2.14 -10.76 5.65
N ASN A 68 1.74 -9.98 6.62
CA ASN A 68 0.33 -9.67 6.84
C ASN A 68 -0.13 -8.39 6.14
N PRO A 69 -1.22 -8.45 5.37
CA PRO A 69 -1.83 -7.24 4.85
C PRO A 69 -2.46 -6.43 5.98
N PHE A 70 -2.64 -5.13 5.74
CA PHE A 70 -3.36 -4.29 6.67
C PHE A 70 -4.31 -3.38 5.90
N PHE A 71 -5.27 -2.82 6.63
CA PHE A 71 -6.28 -1.98 5.99
C PHE A 71 -6.68 -0.83 6.91
N PHE A 72 -7.29 0.19 6.30
CA PHE A 72 -7.94 1.26 7.06
C PHE A 72 -9.15 1.76 6.28
N VAL A 73 -10.05 2.40 7.00
CA VAL A 73 -11.28 2.95 6.41
C VAL A 73 -11.17 4.47 6.42
N LYS A 74 -11.45 5.09 5.29
CA LYS A 74 -11.43 6.55 5.18
C LYS A 74 -12.62 7.15 5.92
N SER A 75 -12.31 8.03 6.83
CA SER A 75 -13.33 8.71 7.64
C SER A 75 -13.60 10.13 7.17
#